data_fde49a17cc1fed5874d8d23c044a6465
#
_entry.id   fde49a17cc1fed5874d8d23c044a6465
#
_cell.length_a   1.000
_cell.length_b   1.000
_cell.length_c   1.000
_cell.angle_alpha   90.00
_cell.angle_beta   90.00
_cell.angle_gamma   90.00
#
_symmetry.space_group_name_H-M   'P 1'
#
loop_
_entity.id
_entity.type
_entity.pdbx_description
1 polymer ?
#
loop_
_entity_poly.entity_id
_entity_poly.type
_entity_poly.pdbx_seq_one_letter_code
_entity_poly.pdbx_strand_id
1 'polypeptide(L)'
;KVVGPQGLELAQPVPVQVLPGFADGWVSVQDAAAQQAAPLVLQGLDLTQPLRVLDACAAPGGKTAHLLEHAPAGSPLQVTALEVDEKRSARIHDTLARLGLSAQVLVADASRPQDWWQSQCGETPFDAILLDAPCTASGIVRRHPDVRWLRRESDVAQLAQLQRQILEALWPLLKPGGRLLYCTCSVFKAEGDLQIQTFLAHNTN
;
A
#
# COMPACT_ATOMS: atom_id res chain seq x y z
N LYS A 1 5.13 -13.92 -20.73
CA LYS A 1 4.36 -14.95 -19.99
C LYS A 1 3.24 -14.27 -19.22
N VAL A 2 2.04 -14.83 -19.22
CA VAL A 2 0.92 -14.33 -18.40
C VAL A 2 1.17 -14.71 -16.93
N VAL A 3 0.97 -13.75 -16.03
CA VAL A 3 1.10 -13.90 -14.57
C VAL A 3 -0.13 -13.29 -13.91
N GLY A 4 -0.98 -14.15 -13.34
CA GLY A 4 -2.26 -13.69 -12.79
C GLY A 4 -3.25 -13.20 -13.87
N PRO A 5 -4.37 -12.56 -13.45
CA PRO A 5 -5.44 -12.17 -14.38
C PRO A 5 -5.07 -11.04 -15.35
N GLN A 6 -4.19 -10.13 -14.93
CA GLN A 6 -3.87 -8.89 -15.65
C GLN A 6 -2.36 -8.65 -15.79
N GLY A 7 -1.52 -9.57 -15.28
CA GLY A 7 -0.07 -9.42 -15.26
C GLY A 7 0.62 -10.07 -16.45
N LEU A 8 1.67 -9.44 -16.95
CA LEU A 8 2.57 -9.96 -17.96
C LEU A 8 4.00 -9.93 -17.46
N GLU A 9 4.68 -11.06 -17.51
CA GLU A 9 6.12 -11.16 -17.27
C GLU A 9 6.86 -11.06 -18.60
N LEU A 10 7.77 -10.09 -18.71
CA LEU A 10 8.59 -9.92 -19.90
C LEU A 10 9.63 -11.05 -20.00
N ALA A 11 9.97 -11.47 -21.21
CA ALA A 11 11.01 -12.46 -21.46
C ALA A 11 12.40 -11.95 -21.04
N GLN A 12 12.61 -10.65 -21.17
CA GLN A 12 13.82 -9.96 -20.74
C GLN A 12 13.46 -8.65 -20.05
N PRO A 13 14.20 -8.25 -19.00
CA PRO A 13 13.99 -6.96 -18.36
C PRO A 13 14.38 -5.83 -19.31
N VAL A 14 13.55 -4.79 -19.34
CA VAL A 14 13.82 -3.56 -20.10
C VAL A 14 13.55 -2.35 -19.22
N PRO A 15 14.20 -1.20 -19.49
CA PRO A 15 13.85 0.05 -18.83
C PRO A 15 12.39 0.41 -19.05
N VAL A 16 11.70 0.92 -18.03
CA VAL A 16 10.25 1.22 -18.14
C VAL A 16 9.93 2.25 -19.22
N GLN A 17 10.88 3.14 -19.52
CA GLN A 17 10.72 4.18 -20.53
C GLN A 17 10.57 3.65 -21.98
N VAL A 18 11.03 2.42 -22.23
CA VAL A 18 10.90 1.78 -23.55
C VAL A 18 9.71 0.82 -23.63
N LEU A 19 8.96 0.65 -22.56
CA LEU A 19 7.73 -0.16 -22.59
C LEU A 19 6.65 0.57 -23.40
N PRO A 20 6.09 -0.07 -24.45
CA PRO A 20 4.98 0.52 -25.20
C PRO A 20 3.79 0.82 -24.25
N GLY A 21 3.25 2.03 -24.38
CA GLY A 21 2.10 2.48 -23.59
C GLY A 21 2.40 2.84 -22.12
N PHE A 22 3.66 2.75 -21.66
CA PHE A 22 3.98 3.14 -20.28
C PHE A 22 3.77 4.64 -20.05
N ALA A 23 4.29 5.48 -20.95
CA ALA A 23 4.12 6.93 -20.87
C ALA A 23 2.64 7.34 -20.98
N ASP A 24 1.86 6.59 -21.76
CA ASP A 24 0.43 6.83 -22.00
C ASP A 24 -0.47 6.25 -20.89
N GLY A 25 0.11 5.65 -19.88
CA GLY A 25 -0.64 5.09 -18.73
C GLY A 25 -1.33 3.74 -19.01
N TRP A 26 -1.05 3.06 -20.12
CA TRP A 26 -1.69 1.79 -20.46
C TRP A 26 -1.16 0.61 -19.66
N VAL A 27 0.06 0.73 -19.14
CA VAL A 27 0.71 -0.33 -18.36
C VAL A 27 1.41 0.26 -17.13
N SER A 28 1.49 -0.53 -16.08
CA SER A 28 2.25 -0.26 -14.87
C SER A 28 3.21 -1.39 -14.57
N VAL A 29 4.30 -1.10 -13.86
CA VAL A 29 5.26 -2.12 -13.41
C VAL A 29 5.04 -2.35 -11.93
N GLN A 30 4.70 -3.59 -11.59
CA GLN A 30 4.44 -3.99 -10.21
C GLN A 30 4.93 -5.43 -9.97
N ASP A 31 5.45 -5.71 -8.78
CA ASP A 31 5.79 -7.06 -8.36
C ASP A 31 4.54 -7.97 -8.32
N ALA A 32 4.69 -9.23 -8.72
CA ALA A 32 3.56 -10.17 -8.78
C ALA A 32 2.87 -10.35 -7.42
N ALA A 33 3.62 -10.33 -6.31
CA ALA A 33 3.03 -10.38 -4.97
C ALA A 33 2.27 -9.10 -4.64
N ALA A 34 2.82 -7.93 -5.02
CA ALA A 34 2.16 -6.64 -4.81
C ALA A 34 0.85 -6.51 -5.59
N GLN A 35 0.72 -7.19 -6.74
CA GLN A 35 -0.53 -7.25 -7.52
C GLN A 35 -1.68 -7.96 -6.77
N GLN A 36 -1.41 -8.69 -5.69
CA GLN A 36 -2.46 -9.31 -4.87
C GLN A 36 -3.09 -8.33 -3.88
N ALA A 37 -2.44 -7.20 -3.59
CA ALA A 37 -2.88 -6.31 -2.51
C ALA A 37 -4.28 -5.71 -2.78
N ALA A 38 -4.51 -5.12 -3.93
CA ALA A 38 -5.80 -4.51 -4.26
C ALA A 38 -6.95 -5.55 -4.30
N PRO A 39 -6.83 -6.70 -5.01
CA PRO A 39 -7.85 -7.75 -4.97
C PRO A 39 -8.16 -8.25 -3.56
N LEU A 40 -7.14 -8.45 -2.72
CA LEU A 40 -7.33 -8.97 -1.35
C LEU A 40 -8.02 -7.96 -0.43
N VAL A 41 -7.61 -6.70 -0.46
CA VAL A 41 -8.19 -5.68 0.43
C VAL A 41 -9.62 -5.34 0.03
N LEU A 42 -9.94 -5.38 -1.27
CA LEU A 42 -11.28 -5.09 -1.80
C LEU A 42 -12.20 -6.32 -1.90
N GLN A 43 -11.69 -7.53 -1.62
CA GLN A 43 -12.45 -8.77 -1.75
C GLN A 43 -13.75 -8.73 -0.91
N GLY A 44 -14.89 -8.97 -1.56
CA GLY A 44 -16.20 -9.04 -0.89
C GLY A 44 -16.82 -7.68 -0.55
N LEU A 45 -16.15 -6.57 -0.88
CA LEU A 45 -16.76 -5.24 -0.80
C LEU A 45 -17.61 -4.98 -2.06
N ASP A 46 -18.75 -4.33 -1.87
CA ASP A 46 -19.61 -3.90 -3.00
C ASP A 46 -19.08 -2.58 -3.58
N LEU A 47 -18.25 -2.69 -4.62
CA LEU A 47 -17.62 -1.56 -5.28
C LEU A 47 -18.60 -0.66 -6.06
N THR A 48 -19.88 -0.97 -6.08
CA THR A 48 -20.93 -0.10 -6.63
C THR A 48 -21.47 0.90 -5.61
N GLN A 49 -21.12 0.71 -4.34
CA GLN A 49 -21.49 1.61 -3.24
C GLN A 49 -20.34 2.56 -2.91
N PRO A 50 -20.64 3.72 -2.28
CA PRO A 50 -19.61 4.61 -1.76
C PRO A 50 -18.75 3.90 -0.71
N LEU A 51 -17.49 3.69 -1.02
CA LEU A 51 -16.50 3.07 -0.13
C LEU A 51 -15.31 3.98 0.06
N ARG A 52 -14.76 3.96 1.25
CA ARG A 52 -13.56 4.71 1.63
C ARG A 52 -12.43 3.75 1.96
N VAL A 53 -11.34 3.84 1.22
CA VAL A 53 -10.15 3.01 1.42
C VAL A 53 -8.95 3.89 1.74
N LEU A 54 -8.23 3.53 2.79
CA LEU A 54 -6.94 4.14 3.12
C LEU A 54 -5.82 3.27 2.56
N ASP A 55 -4.91 3.86 1.79
CA ASP A 55 -3.61 3.29 1.42
C ASP A 55 -2.55 3.97 2.28
N ALA A 56 -2.14 3.32 3.34
CA ALA A 56 -1.15 3.84 4.27
C ALA A 56 0.27 3.48 3.83
N CYS A 57 1.18 4.45 3.88
CA CYS A 57 2.55 4.37 3.37
C CYS A 57 2.59 4.17 1.84
N ALA A 58 1.81 4.98 1.12
CA ALA A 58 1.37 4.73 -0.26
C ALA A 58 2.45 4.89 -1.33
N ALA A 59 3.54 5.65 -1.06
CA ALA A 59 4.53 5.95 -2.11
C ALA A 59 5.23 4.69 -2.65
N PRO A 60 5.42 4.61 -3.96
CA PRO A 60 5.24 5.63 -5.01
C PRO A 60 3.85 5.68 -5.68
N GLY A 61 2.80 5.11 -5.08
CA GLY A 61 1.44 5.17 -5.58
C GLY A 61 0.98 3.97 -6.41
N GLY A 62 1.81 2.94 -6.56
CA GLY A 62 1.47 1.77 -7.39
C GLY A 62 0.32 0.94 -6.82
N LYS A 63 0.19 0.82 -5.49
CA LYS A 63 -0.94 0.15 -4.85
C LYS A 63 -2.18 1.02 -4.84
N THR A 64 -2.02 2.34 -4.60
CA THR A 64 -3.10 3.33 -4.74
C THR A 64 -3.74 3.27 -6.13
N ALA A 65 -2.91 3.30 -7.19
CA ALA A 65 -3.37 3.19 -8.56
C ALA A 65 -4.11 1.86 -8.80
N HIS A 66 -3.56 0.75 -8.34
CA HIS A 66 -4.16 -0.57 -8.51
C HIS A 66 -5.51 -0.72 -7.77
N LEU A 67 -5.69 -0.09 -6.60
CA LEU A 67 -6.99 -0.01 -5.93
C LEU A 67 -8.04 0.66 -6.82
N LEU A 68 -7.68 1.78 -7.44
CA LEU A 68 -8.56 2.53 -8.34
C LEU A 68 -8.85 1.79 -9.65
N GLU A 69 -7.82 1.15 -10.23
CA GLU A 69 -7.95 0.35 -11.46
C GLU A 69 -8.74 -0.95 -11.25
N HIS A 70 -8.74 -1.49 -10.02
CA HIS A 70 -9.49 -2.70 -9.68
C HIS A 70 -11.00 -2.43 -9.55
N ALA A 71 -11.39 -1.20 -9.25
CA ALA A 71 -12.77 -0.79 -9.18
C ALA A 71 -13.40 -0.68 -10.58
N PRO A 72 -14.68 -1.06 -10.75
CA PRO A 72 -15.39 -0.88 -12.02
C PRO A 72 -15.41 0.59 -12.45
N ALA A 73 -15.49 0.84 -13.74
CA ALA A 73 -15.64 2.19 -14.26
C ALA A 73 -16.89 2.87 -13.66
N GLY A 74 -16.71 4.08 -13.14
CA GLY A 74 -17.78 4.84 -12.47
C GLY A 74 -18.03 4.40 -11.02
N SER A 75 -17.20 3.53 -10.45
CA SER A 75 -17.29 3.19 -9.02
C SER A 75 -17.11 4.44 -8.15
N PRO A 76 -17.94 4.62 -7.10
CA PRO A 76 -17.80 5.71 -6.14
C PRO A 76 -16.71 5.44 -5.08
N LEU A 77 -15.72 4.59 -5.39
CA LEU A 77 -14.60 4.30 -4.52
C LEU A 77 -13.75 5.55 -4.28
N GLN A 78 -13.55 5.89 -3.02
CA GLN A 78 -12.67 6.98 -2.59
C GLN A 78 -11.42 6.39 -1.95
N VAL A 79 -10.25 6.70 -2.52
CA VAL A 79 -8.96 6.28 -1.97
C VAL A 79 -8.26 7.49 -1.36
N THR A 80 -7.85 7.36 -0.10
CA THR A 80 -6.95 8.29 0.58
C THR A 80 -5.57 7.64 0.64
N ALA A 81 -4.59 8.25 0.00
CA ALA A 81 -3.19 7.80 -0.02
C ALA A 81 -2.38 8.62 0.98
N LEU A 82 -1.76 7.96 1.97
CA LEU A 82 -1.01 8.60 3.02
C LEU A 82 0.49 8.30 2.88
N GLU A 83 1.31 9.35 2.93
CA GLU A 83 2.77 9.24 2.89
C GLU A 83 3.38 10.29 3.80
N VAL A 84 4.33 9.90 4.64
CA VAL A 84 4.96 10.82 5.61
C VAL A 84 5.99 11.76 4.97
N ASP A 85 6.62 11.31 3.89
CA ASP A 85 7.65 12.07 3.17
C ASP A 85 7.04 12.84 1.99
N GLU A 86 7.15 14.17 2.02
CA GLU A 86 6.62 15.06 0.97
C GLU A 86 7.22 14.77 -0.42
N LYS A 87 8.52 14.47 -0.50
CA LYS A 87 9.16 14.17 -1.79
C LYS A 87 8.70 12.82 -2.35
N ARG A 88 8.40 11.88 -1.46
CA ARG A 88 7.83 10.59 -1.87
C ARG A 88 6.36 10.73 -2.26
N SER A 89 5.61 11.60 -1.58
CA SER A 89 4.21 11.87 -1.93
C SER A 89 4.06 12.45 -3.34
N ALA A 90 5.00 13.27 -3.79
CA ALA A 90 5.04 13.78 -5.16
C ALA A 90 5.02 12.65 -6.21
N ARG A 91 5.67 11.51 -5.93
CA ARG A 91 5.66 10.34 -6.82
C ARG A 91 4.28 9.69 -6.92
N ILE A 92 3.45 9.80 -5.87
CA ILE A 92 2.05 9.33 -5.93
C ILE A 92 1.29 10.17 -6.94
N HIS A 93 1.42 11.49 -6.88
CA HIS A 93 0.80 12.40 -7.84
C HIS A 93 1.25 12.12 -9.28
N ASP A 94 2.56 11.93 -9.50
CA ASP A 94 3.10 11.59 -10.82
C ASP A 94 2.54 10.27 -11.36
N THR A 95 2.44 9.24 -10.48
CA THR A 95 1.88 7.94 -10.84
C THR A 95 0.41 8.07 -11.22
N LEU A 96 -0.39 8.74 -10.40
CA LEU A 96 -1.81 8.92 -10.65
C LEU A 96 -2.07 9.77 -11.90
N ALA A 97 -1.33 10.87 -12.09
CA ALA A 97 -1.44 11.73 -13.27
C ALA A 97 -1.14 10.96 -14.55
N ARG A 98 -0.07 10.16 -14.59
CA ARG A 98 0.29 9.32 -15.74
C ARG A 98 -0.81 8.32 -16.10
N LEU A 99 -1.53 7.78 -15.11
CA LEU A 99 -2.58 6.79 -15.30
C LEU A 99 -3.98 7.39 -15.48
N GLY A 100 -4.10 8.73 -15.40
CA GLY A 100 -5.41 9.41 -15.47
C GLY A 100 -6.31 9.10 -14.28
N LEU A 101 -5.73 8.77 -13.13
CA LEU A 101 -6.42 8.41 -11.89
C LEU A 101 -6.39 9.55 -10.87
N SER A 102 -7.33 9.54 -9.92
CA SER A 102 -7.42 10.54 -8.87
C SER A 102 -7.63 9.89 -7.50
N ALA A 103 -6.89 10.36 -6.51
CA ALA A 103 -7.05 10.02 -5.10
C ALA A 103 -6.76 11.25 -4.23
N GLN A 104 -7.25 11.24 -2.98
CA GLN A 104 -6.80 12.20 -1.99
C GLN A 104 -5.40 11.80 -1.51
N VAL A 105 -4.39 12.64 -1.75
CA VAL A 105 -3.02 12.39 -1.28
C VAL A 105 -2.73 13.29 -0.10
N LEU A 106 -2.33 12.70 1.03
CA LEU A 106 -2.02 13.40 2.28
C LEU A 106 -0.56 13.16 2.68
N VAL A 107 0.14 14.25 2.99
CA VAL A 107 1.47 14.18 3.62
C VAL A 107 1.25 14.15 5.13
N ALA A 108 1.29 12.95 5.72
CA ALA A 108 1.04 12.78 7.15
C ALA A 108 1.59 11.44 7.67
N ASP A 109 1.76 11.36 8.98
CA ASP A 109 2.27 10.16 9.67
C ASP A 109 1.12 9.19 10.01
N ALA A 110 1.16 7.99 9.46
CA ALA A 110 0.17 6.95 9.70
C ALA A 110 0.10 6.50 11.18
N SER A 111 1.19 6.67 11.95
CA SER A 111 1.21 6.38 13.38
C SER A 111 0.55 7.45 14.25
N ARG A 112 0.15 8.59 13.66
CA ARG A 112 -0.39 9.75 14.36
C ARG A 112 -1.71 10.24 13.75
N PRO A 113 -2.77 9.43 13.74
CA PRO A 113 -4.05 9.78 13.11
C PRO A 113 -4.70 11.04 13.69
N GLN A 114 -4.43 11.38 14.95
CA GLN A 114 -4.91 12.61 15.59
C GLN A 114 -4.48 13.89 14.84
N ASP A 115 -3.39 13.85 14.06
CA ASP A 115 -2.86 15.02 13.37
C ASP A 115 -3.55 15.27 12.02
N TRP A 116 -4.25 14.26 11.45
CA TRP A 116 -4.80 14.34 10.11
C TRP A 116 -6.24 13.81 9.95
N TRP A 117 -6.65 12.80 10.73
CA TRP A 117 -7.92 12.10 10.46
C TRP A 117 -9.13 13.02 10.60
N GLN A 118 -9.20 13.84 11.66
CA GLN A 118 -10.29 14.79 11.84
C GLN A 118 -10.28 15.88 10.75
N SER A 119 -9.15 16.54 10.58
CA SER A 119 -9.03 17.69 9.68
C SER A 119 -9.16 17.35 8.21
N GLN A 120 -8.68 16.17 7.78
CA GLN A 120 -8.61 15.76 6.38
C GLN A 120 -9.66 14.72 5.98
N CYS A 121 -10.17 13.96 6.93
CA CYS A 121 -11.10 12.85 6.69
C CYS A 121 -12.43 12.97 7.46
N GLY A 122 -12.60 14.02 8.28
CA GLY A 122 -13.84 14.26 9.05
C GLY A 122 -14.17 13.16 10.05
N GLU A 123 -13.15 12.48 10.59
CA GLU A 123 -13.29 11.32 11.50
C GLU A 123 -14.20 10.20 10.96
N THR A 124 -14.38 10.15 9.63
CA THR A 124 -15.22 9.11 9.01
C THR A 124 -14.40 7.85 8.84
N PRO A 125 -14.81 6.71 9.44
CA PRO A 125 -14.07 5.46 9.36
C PRO A 125 -13.95 4.92 7.93
N PHE A 126 -12.90 4.13 7.69
CA PHE A 126 -12.63 3.48 6.42
C PHE A 126 -13.30 2.11 6.32
N ASP A 127 -13.77 1.76 5.13
CA ASP A 127 -14.32 0.43 4.83
C ASP A 127 -13.19 -0.61 4.70
N ALA A 128 -12.02 -0.15 4.22
CA ALA A 128 -10.83 -0.97 4.18
C ALA A 128 -9.56 -0.12 4.36
N ILE A 129 -8.52 -0.75 4.89
CA ILE A 129 -7.18 -0.16 5.06
C ILE A 129 -6.15 -1.10 4.45
N LEU A 130 -5.35 -0.58 3.54
CA LEU A 130 -4.14 -1.22 3.03
C LEU A 130 -2.94 -0.58 3.76
N LEU A 131 -2.20 -1.36 4.52
CA LEU A 131 -0.94 -0.94 5.13
C LEU A 131 0.23 -1.65 4.46
N ASP A 132 0.88 -0.94 3.51
CA ASP A 132 2.16 -1.36 2.95
C ASP A 132 3.29 -0.84 3.86
N ALA A 133 3.53 -1.57 4.93
CA ALA A 133 4.29 -1.07 6.07
C ALA A 133 5.77 -0.79 5.72
N PRO A 134 6.36 0.29 6.27
CA PRO A 134 7.79 0.52 6.17
C PRO A 134 8.55 -0.65 6.77
N CYS A 135 9.50 -1.22 6.04
CA CYS A 135 10.20 -2.43 6.43
C CYS A 135 11.68 -2.40 6.00
N THR A 136 12.45 -3.41 6.40
CA THR A 136 13.86 -3.55 6.01
C THR A 136 14.06 -3.72 4.51
N ALA A 137 13.00 -4.02 3.77
CA ALA A 137 13.04 -4.34 2.34
C ALA A 137 13.96 -5.54 2.00
N SER A 138 14.16 -6.45 2.95
CA SER A 138 15.07 -7.59 2.80
C SER A 138 14.65 -8.58 1.69
N GLY A 139 13.40 -8.59 1.27
CA GLY A 139 12.90 -9.44 0.19
C GLY A 139 13.22 -8.93 -1.23
N ILE A 140 13.70 -7.69 -1.39
CA ILE A 140 13.98 -7.12 -2.70
C ILE A 140 15.46 -7.20 -3.12
N VAL A 141 16.28 -7.95 -2.40
CA VAL A 141 17.74 -8.04 -2.63
C VAL A 141 18.12 -8.43 -4.06
N ARG A 142 17.26 -9.12 -4.79
CA ARG A 142 17.51 -9.46 -6.20
C ARG A 142 17.57 -8.21 -7.08
N ARG A 143 16.73 -7.20 -6.79
CA ARG A 143 16.67 -5.92 -7.53
C ARG A 143 17.57 -4.85 -6.91
N HIS A 144 17.75 -4.93 -5.60
CA HIS A 144 18.53 -3.99 -4.79
C HIS A 144 19.52 -4.77 -3.92
N PRO A 145 20.63 -5.30 -4.49
CA PRO A 145 21.57 -6.14 -3.77
C PRO A 145 22.34 -5.41 -2.65
N ASP A 146 22.36 -4.08 -2.70
CA ASP A 146 22.90 -3.19 -1.69
C ASP A 146 22.15 -3.24 -0.36
N VAL A 147 20.88 -3.60 -0.35
CA VAL A 147 20.05 -3.70 0.87
C VAL A 147 20.71 -4.54 1.94
N ARG A 148 21.31 -5.68 1.59
CA ARG A 148 22.00 -6.56 2.56
C ARG A 148 23.22 -5.92 3.25
N TRP A 149 23.81 -4.89 2.66
CA TRP A 149 24.95 -4.17 3.21
C TRP A 149 24.54 -2.93 4.01
N LEU A 150 23.38 -2.37 3.66
CA LEU A 150 22.85 -1.16 4.29
C LEU A 150 22.03 -1.45 5.55
N ARG A 151 21.54 -2.71 5.73
CA ARG A 151 20.70 -3.07 6.88
C ARG A 151 21.54 -3.62 8.03
N ARG A 152 21.15 -3.23 9.24
CA ARG A 152 21.71 -3.70 10.52
C ARG A 152 20.64 -4.56 11.21
N GLU A 153 21.07 -5.43 12.13
CA GLU A 153 20.17 -6.23 12.94
C GLU A 153 19.17 -5.36 13.73
N SER A 154 19.65 -4.23 14.27
CA SER A 154 18.83 -3.26 14.98
C SER A 154 17.69 -2.68 14.14
N ASP A 155 17.83 -2.57 12.83
CA ASP A 155 16.81 -2.01 11.94
C ASP A 155 15.57 -2.89 11.91
N VAL A 156 15.73 -4.22 12.02
CA VAL A 156 14.59 -5.15 12.06
C VAL A 156 13.72 -4.88 13.29
N ALA A 157 14.33 -4.74 14.47
CA ALA A 157 13.59 -4.47 15.70
C ALA A 157 12.91 -3.09 15.69
N GLN A 158 13.62 -2.06 15.20
CA GLN A 158 13.09 -0.70 15.10
C GLN A 158 11.90 -0.61 14.14
N LEU A 159 12.03 -1.24 12.96
CA LEU A 159 10.94 -1.23 11.97
C LEU A 159 9.76 -2.08 12.42
N ALA A 160 9.98 -3.23 13.06
CA ALA A 160 8.92 -4.02 13.66
C ALA A 160 8.15 -3.24 14.74
N GLN A 161 8.84 -2.42 15.54
CA GLN A 161 8.20 -1.53 16.51
C GLN A 161 7.36 -0.44 15.82
N LEU A 162 7.90 0.22 14.79
CA LEU A 162 7.17 1.21 14.01
C LEU A 162 5.93 0.61 13.34
N GLN A 163 6.06 -0.57 12.74
CA GLN A 163 4.95 -1.31 12.13
C GLN A 163 3.82 -1.57 13.13
N ARG A 164 4.17 -1.97 14.36
CA ARG A 164 3.19 -2.16 15.43
C ARG A 164 2.48 -0.86 15.79
N GLN A 165 3.22 0.22 15.96
CA GLN A 165 2.64 1.54 16.24
C GLN A 165 1.66 1.97 15.16
N ILE A 166 2.00 1.76 13.88
CA ILE A 166 1.12 2.09 12.77
C ILE A 166 -0.13 1.21 12.77
N LEU A 167 0.01 -0.11 12.96
CA LEU A 167 -1.12 -1.04 13.03
C LEU A 167 -2.09 -0.65 14.14
N GLU A 168 -1.58 -0.39 15.35
CA GLU A 168 -2.38 0.01 16.52
C GLU A 168 -3.07 1.36 16.30
N ALA A 169 -2.40 2.30 15.63
CA ALA A 169 -2.95 3.62 15.33
C ALA A 169 -4.05 3.59 14.25
N LEU A 170 -3.91 2.72 13.25
CA LEU A 170 -4.86 2.63 12.13
C LEU A 170 -6.07 1.75 12.44
N TRP A 171 -5.94 0.76 13.33
CA TRP A 171 -7.02 -0.17 13.65
C TRP A 171 -8.33 0.51 14.07
N PRO A 172 -8.33 1.53 14.96
CA PRO A 172 -9.54 2.24 15.35
C PRO A 172 -10.21 3.04 14.23
N LEU A 173 -9.51 3.30 13.12
CA LEU A 173 -10.04 4.04 11.98
C LEU A 173 -10.86 3.15 11.04
N LEU A 174 -10.86 1.84 11.27
CA LEU A 174 -11.58 0.87 10.47
C LEU A 174 -13.03 0.76 10.96
N LYS A 175 -13.99 0.70 10.04
CA LYS A 175 -15.38 0.40 10.35
C LYS A 175 -15.51 -1.00 10.97
N PRO A 176 -16.46 -1.24 11.88
CA PRO A 176 -16.84 -2.59 12.25
C PRO A 176 -17.19 -3.43 11.01
N GLY A 177 -16.57 -4.62 10.89
CA GLY A 177 -16.68 -5.47 9.71
C GLY A 177 -15.83 -5.05 8.52
N GLY A 178 -15.06 -3.96 8.64
CA GLY A 178 -14.08 -3.55 7.64
C GLY A 178 -12.87 -4.48 7.60
N ARG A 179 -11.96 -4.24 6.64
CA ARG A 179 -10.79 -5.08 6.42
C ARG A 179 -9.50 -4.27 6.47
N LEU A 180 -8.52 -4.75 7.23
CA LEU A 180 -7.14 -4.27 7.17
C LEU A 180 -6.27 -5.33 6.49
N LEU A 181 -5.58 -4.95 5.42
CA LEU A 181 -4.55 -5.76 4.78
C LEU A 181 -3.18 -5.21 5.15
N TYR A 182 -2.39 -6.02 5.83
CA TYR A 182 -1.00 -5.72 6.15
C TYR A 182 -0.06 -6.41 5.16
N CYS A 183 0.87 -5.69 4.60
CA CYS A 183 1.91 -6.24 3.74
C CYS A 183 3.27 -5.57 3.97
N THR A 184 4.32 -6.33 3.69
CA THR A 184 5.71 -5.86 3.67
C THR A 184 6.47 -6.55 2.55
N CYS A 185 7.61 -5.98 2.15
CA CYS A 185 8.58 -6.66 1.30
C CYS A 185 9.77 -7.24 2.10
N SER A 186 9.59 -7.53 3.38
CA SER A 186 10.57 -8.18 4.25
C SER A 186 10.42 -9.70 4.24
N VAL A 187 11.55 -10.41 4.41
CA VAL A 187 11.57 -11.86 4.66
C VAL A 187 11.69 -12.20 6.15
N PHE A 188 11.84 -11.20 7.01
CA PHE A 188 11.95 -11.41 8.45
C PHE A 188 10.58 -11.62 9.09
N LYS A 189 10.41 -12.71 9.85
CA LYS A 189 9.16 -13.02 10.55
C LYS A 189 8.73 -11.94 11.53
N ALA A 190 9.69 -11.22 12.13
CA ALA A 190 9.42 -10.11 13.04
C ALA A 190 8.66 -8.96 12.36
N GLU A 191 8.84 -8.79 11.06
CA GLU A 191 8.17 -7.79 10.24
C GLU A 191 6.94 -8.34 9.49
N GLY A 192 6.66 -9.63 9.59
CA GLY A 192 5.55 -10.34 8.93
C GLY A 192 4.69 -11.12 9.92
N ASP A 193 4.79 -12.44 9.89
CA ASP A 193 3.92 -13.36 10.64
C ASP A 193 3.85 -13.05 12.14
N LEU A 194 5.00 -12.84 12.79
CA LEU A 194 5.04 -12.58 14.24
C LEU A 194 4.39 -11.23 14.59
N GLN A 195 4.51 -10.25 13.70
CA GLN A 195 3.85 -8.96 13.87
C GLN A 195 2.34 -9.10 13.91
N ILE A 196 1.78 -9.83 12.93
CA ILE A 196 0.33 -10.04 12.84
C ILE A 196 -0.18 -10.95 13.96
N GLN A 197 0.53 -12.02 14.28
CA GLN A 197 0.15 -12.89 15.42
C GLN A 197 0.07 -12.10 16.74
N THR A 198 1.07 -11.24 16.98
CA THR A 198 1.08 -10.39 18.19
C THR A 198 -0.07 -9.39 18.16
N PHE A 199 -0.31 -8.76 17.02
CA PHE A 199 -1.40 -7.80 16.86
C PHE A 199 -2.77 -8.45 17.12
N LEU A 200 -3.05 -9.60 16.51
CA LEU A 200 -4.32 -10.32 16.67
C LEU A 200 -4.52 -10.85 18.10
N ALA A 201 -3.45 -11.21 18.82
CA ALA A 201 -3.55 -11.63 20.22
C ALA A 201 -4.02 -10.51 21.16
N HIS A 202 -3.79 -9.24 20.79
CA HIS A 202 -4.21 -8.07 21.56
C HIS A 202 -5.51 -7.42 21.06
N ASN A 203 -5.93 -7.74 19.81
CA ASN A 203 -7.11 -7.19 19.16
C ASN A 203 -8.04 -8.34 18.74
N THR A 204 -8.92 -8.74 19.64
CA THR A 204 -9.83 -9.91 19.48
C THR A 204 -11.21 -9.56 18.94
N ASN A 205 -11.42 -8.33 18.49
CA ASN A 205 -12.73 -7.79 18.06
C ASN A 205 -12.95 -7.95 16.56
#